data_0e0114028dfe903986568b633b16a57a
#
_entry.id   0e0114028dfe903986568b633b16a57a
#
_cell.length_a   1.000
_cell.length_b   1.000
_cell.length_c   1.000
_cell.angle_alpha   90.00
_cell.angle_beta   90.00
_cell.angle_gamma   90.00
#
_symmetry.space_group_name_H-M   'P 1'
#
loop_
_entity.id
_entity.type
_entity.pdbx_description
1 polymer ?
#
loop_
_entity_poly.entity_id
_entity_poly.type
_entity_poly.pdbx_seq_one_letter_code
_entity_poly.pdbx_strand_id
1 'polypeptide(L)'
;MNEIVGLAGKEELAKLVQRLNKASIAYGMEISAEKTKLMTNNTRGINTEIKVNGQKLETVTSFKYLGSLITDEGSKLEILSRIAQTTAALTRLKPVWSDRSISLSSKIRLMRSLVTSIFLYASESWTLTAELQRRIQAMGMRCYHKILHMSYRDHVTNDGVHSKIQ
;
A
#
# COMPACT_ATOMS: atom_id res chain seq x y z
N MET A 1 -7.92 -14.81 12.11
CA MET A 1 -7.23 -13.51 11.94
C MET A 1 -8.32 -12.47 11.93
N ASN A 2 -8.59 -11.83 13.07
CA ASN A 2 -9.71 -10.88 13.20
C ASN A 2 -9.12 -9.49 13.31
N GLU A 3 -9.15 -8.75 12.21
CA GLU A 3 -8.66 -7.39 12.13
C GLU A 3 -9.85 -6.44 11.96
N ILE A 4 -9.87 -5.38 12.75
CA ILE A 4 -10.94 -4.41 12.75
C ILE A 4 -10.33 -3.06 12.36
N VAL A 5 -10.79 -2.50 11.26
CA VAL A 5 -10.52 -1.13 10.89
C VAL A 5 -11.82 -0.34 11.09
N GLY A 6 -11.81 0.62 12.00
CA GLY A 6 -12.96 1.48 12.28
C GLY A 6 -12.52 2.92 12.43
N LEU A 7 -13.25 3.83 11.78
CA LEU A 7 -13.18 5.28 11.98
C LEU A 7 -14.37 5.67 12.89
N ALA A 8 -14.11 5.80 14.18
CA ALA A 8 -15.15 6.14 15.14
C ALA A 8 -14.57 6.98 16.28
N GLY A 9 -15.41 7.75 16.97
CA GLY A 9 -15.03 8.41 18.20
C GLY A 9 -14.64 7.38 19.28
N LYS A 10 -13.86 7.81 20.26
CA LYS A 10 -13.29 6.94 21.32
C LYS A 10 -14.32 5.99 21.96
N GLU A 11 -15.48 6.53 22.34
CA GLU A 11 -16.52 5.76 23.02
C GLU A 11 -17.24 4.79 22.09
N GLU A 12 -17.44 5.19 20.84
CA GLU A 12 -18.06 4.34 19.82
C GLU A 12 -17.15 3.19 19.45
N LEU A 13 -15.84 3.46 19.31
CA LEU A 13 -14.84 2.41 19.03
C LEU A 13 -14.76 1.39 20.17
N ALA A 14 -14.76 1.84 21.44
CA ALA A 14 -14.78 0.94 22.58
C ALA A 14 -16.04 0.05 22.60
N LYS A 15 -17.22 0.62 22.32
CA LYS A 15 -18.48 -0.12 22.22
C LYS A 15 -18.44 -1.11 21.05
N LEU A 16 -17.91 -0.72 19.89
CA LEU A 16 -17.77 -1.58 18.73
C LEU A 16 -16.89 -2.80 19.05
N VAL A 17 -15.72 -2.58 19.66
CA VAL A 17 -14.79 -3.64 20.04
C VAL A 17 -15.43 -4.60 21.05
N GLN A 18 -16.17 -4.10 22.03
CA GLN A 18 -16.88 -4.94 23.00
C GLN A 18 -17.98 -5.78 22.32
N ARG A 19 -18.78 -5.18 21.44
CA ARG A 19 -19.83 -5.90 20.67
C ARG A 19 -19.23 -6.98 19.78
N LEU A 20 -18.13 -6.67 19.10
CA LEU A 20 -17.44 -7.64 18.27
C LEU A 20 -16.84 -8.77 19.10
N ASN A 21 -16.21 -8.48 20.24
CA ASN A 21 -15.67 -9.50 21.13
C ASN A 21 -16.78 -10.45 21.63
N LYS A 22 -17.92 -9.90 22.03
CA LYS A 22 -19.07 -10.70 22.44
C LYS A 22 -19.60 -11.58 21.29
N ALA A 23 -19.69 -11.04 20.08
CA ALA A 23 -20.11 -11.81 18.91
C ALA A 23 -19.08 -12.91 18.57
N SER A 24 -17.79 -12.61 18.60
CA SER A 24 -16.72 -13.58 18.31
C SER A 24 -16.78 -14.77 19.27
N ILE A 25 -16.93 -14.53 20.55
CA ILE A 25 -17.06 -15.57 21.58
C ILE A 25 -18.26 -16.47 21.30
N ALA A 26 -19.40 -15.93 20.85
CA ALA A 26 -20.59 -16.70 20.51
C ALA A 26 -20.37 -17.68 19.35
N TYR A 27 -19.37 -17.40 18.47
CA TYR A 27 -18.96 -18.28 17.37
C TYR A 27 -17.70 -19.09 17.68
N GLY A 28 -17.27 -19.17 18.94
CA GLY A 28 -16.08 -19.92 19.35
C GLY A 28 -14.76 -19.28 18.90
N MET A 29 -14.78 -17.98 18.56
CA MET A 29 -13.57 -17.23 18.17
C MET A 29 -13.15 -16.28 19.28
N GLU A 30 -11.86 -16.05 19.41
CA GLU A 30 -11.30 -15.11 20.38
C GLU A 30 -10.48 -14.02 19.66
N ILE A 31 -10.68 -12.76 20.09
CA ILE A 31 -9.87 -11.64 19.62
C ILE A 31 -8.54 -11.66 20.35
N SER A 32 -7.44 -11.80 19.61
CA SER A 32 -6.09 -11.74 20.18
C SER A 32 -5.71 -10.29 20.46
N ALA A 33 -5.55 -9.93 21.74
CA ALA A 33 -5.11 -8.60 22.16
C ALA A 33 -3.67 -8.30 21.70
N GLU A 34 -2.80 -9.30 21.59
CA GLU A 34 -1.42 -9.13 21.11
C GLU A 34 -1.36 -8.72 19.64
N LYS A 35 -2.26 -9.28 18.80
CA LYS A 35 -2.31 -9.03 17.35
C LYS A 35 -3.17 -7.81 17.01
N THR A 36 -4.03 -7.38 17.91
CA THR A 36 -4.92 -6.24 17.74
C THR A 36 -4.20 -4.98 18.18
N LYS A 37 -4.09 -4.00 17.31
CA LYS A 37 -3.43 -2.72 17.60
C LYS A 37 -4.43 -1.58 17.49
N LEU A 38 -4.23 -0.56 18.30
CA LEU A 38 -5.01 0.68 18.25
C LEU A 38 -4.19 1.75 17.54
N MET A 39 -4.76 2.37 16.52
CA MET A 39 -4.16 3.52 15.86
C MET A 39 -5.11 4.72 15.93
N THR A 40 -4.58 5.89 16.26
CA THR A 40 -5.36 7.12 16.38
C THR A 40 -4.71 8.23 15.55
N ASN A 41 -5.51 9.00 14.83
CA ASN A 41 -5.03 10.15 14.05
C ASN A 41 -4.65 11.35 14.93
N ASN A 42 -4.83 11.27 16.23
CA ASN A 42 -4.61 12.37 17.15
C ASN A 42 -3.47 12.07 18.11
N THR A 43 -2.26 12.47 17.73
CA THR A 43 -1.04 12.37 18.57
C THR A 43 -1.04 13.31 19.77
N ARG A 44 -2.02 14.20 19.94
CA ARG A 44 -2.12 15.13 21.06
C ARG A 44 -2.81 14.50 22.27
N GLY A 45 -2.09 13.61 22.99
CA GLY A 45 -2.34 13.36 24.40
C GLY A 45 -3.64 12.66 24.81
N ILE A 46 -4.42 12.10 23.90
CA ILE A 46 -5.60 11.32 24.25
C ILE A 46 -5.15 9.88 24.53
N ASN A 47 -4.89 9.60 25.79
CA ASN A 47 -4.62 8.24 26.26
C ASN A 47 -5.91 7.40 26.14
N THR A 48 -6.15 6.83 24.97
CA THR A 48 -7.32 6.01 24.71
C THR A 48 -7.02 4.59 25.13
N GLU A 49 -7.44 4.24 26.33
CA GLU A 49 -7.34 2.85 26.79
C GLU A 49 -8.56 2.07 26.31
N ILE A 50 -8.34 1.16 25.35
CA ILE A 50 -9.32 0.15 24.96
C ILE A 50 -8.81 -1.19 25.45
N LYS A 51 -9.70 -1.96 26.08
CA LYS A 51 -9.37 -3.29 26.62
C LYS A 51 -10.20 -4.36 25.90
N VAL A 52 -9.56 -5.48 25.58
CA VAL A 52 -10.19 -6.69 25.07
C VAL A 52 -9.83 -7.83 26.02
N ASN A 53 -10.83 -8.54 26.54
CA ASN A 53 -10.65 -9.62 27.52
C ASN A 53 -9.79 -9.20 28.73
N GLY A 54 -9.95 -7.96 29.18
CA GLY A 54 -9.18 -7.39 30.31
C GLY A 54 -7.76 -6.92 29.97
N GLN A 55 -7.25 -7.21 28.76
CA GLN A 55 -5.94 -6.77 28.28
C GLN A 55 -6.05 -5.44 27.54
N LYS A 56 -5.13 -4.51 27.81
CA LYS A 56 -5.04 -3.22 27.13
C LYS A 56 -4.46 -3.41 25.72
N LEU A 57 -5.12 -2.82 24.72
CA LEU A 57 -4.58 -2.80 23.37
C LEU A 57 -3.40 -1.83 23.28
N GLU A 58 -2.35 -2.25 22.57
CA GLU A 58 -1.19 -1.43 22.28
C GLU A 58 -1.55 -0.35 21.25
N THR A 59 -1.21 0.91 21.59
CA THR A 59 -1.36 2.02 20.65
C THR A 59 -0.10 2.15 19.82
N VAL A 60 -0.28 2.19 18.50
CA VAL A 60 0.83 2.26 17.54
C VAL A 60 0.60 3.41 16.55
N THR A 61 1.69 3.98 16.03
CA THR A 61 1.66 5.01 14.98
C THR A 61 1.76 4.41 13.57
N SER A 62 2.18 3.15 13.48
CA SER A 62 2.22 2.41 12.23
C SER A 62 1.88 0.94 12.46
N PHE A 63 1.21 0.34 11.48
CA PHE A 63 0.80 -1.05 11.54
C PHE A 63 0.88 -1.70 10.15
N LYS A 64 1.45 -2.91 10.08
CA LYS A 64 1.53 -3.65 8.83
C LYS A 64 0.33 -4.59 8.70
N TYR A 65 -0.58 -4.27 7.80
CA TYR A 65 -1.79 -5.01 7.51
C TYR A 65 -1.73 -5.71 6.16
N LEU A 66 -1.80 -7.05 6.13
CA LEU A 66 -1.71 -7.86 4.90
C LEU A 66 -0.57 -7.46 3.96
N GLY A 67 0.54 -6.98 4.51
CA GLY A 67 1.70 -6.53 3.72
C GLY A 67 1.68 -5.06 3.31
N SER A 68 0.62 -4.31 3.59
CA SER A 68 0.55 -2.86 3.46
C SER A 68 0.89 -2.16 4.76
N LEU A 69 1.58 -1.03 4.69
CA LEU A 69 1.93 -0.21 5.85
C LEU A 69 0.87 0.89 6.03
N ILE A 70 0.11 0.79 7.11
CA ILE A 70 -0.85 1.83 7.52
C ILE A 70 -0.16 2.71 8.56
N THR A 71 -0.23 4.03 8.41
CA THR A 71 0.34 4.99 9.34
C THR A 71 -0.66 6.10 9.65
N ASP A 72 -0.52 6.74 10.80
CA ASP A 72 -1.30 7.91 11.20
C ASP A 72 -1.05 9.15 10.33
N GLU A 73 0.12 9.22 9.68
CA GLU A 73 0.48 10.27 8.73
C GLU A 73 -0.06 10.06 7.29
N GLY A 74 -0.87 9.01 7.07
CA GLY A 74 -1.43 8.64 5.77
C GLY A 74 -0.53 7.73 4.93
N SER A 75 -0.72 7.72 3.61
CA SER A 75 -0.16 6.69 2.72
C SER A 75 1.24 6.99 2.18
N LYS A 76 1.88 8.08 2.62
CA LYS A 76 3.18 8.52 2.07
C LYS A 76 4.27 7.44 2.17
N LEU A 77 4.43 6.84 3.35
CA LEU A 77 5.46 5.83 3.59
C LEU A 77 5.18 4.55 2.81
N GLU A 78 3.93 4.12 2.74
CA GLU A 78 3.54 2.96 1.92
C GLU A 78 3.83 3.20 0.44
N ILE A 79 3.41 4.32 -0.13
CA ILE A 79 3.67 4.66 -1.55
C ILE A 79 5.17 4.71 -1.85
N LEU A 80 5.98 5.31 -0.98
CA LEU A 80 7.44 5.32 -1.15
C LEU A 80 8.04 3.91 -1.08
N SER A 81 7.55 3.07 -0.17
CA SER A 81 7.96 1.67 -0.07
C SER A 81 7.62 0.90 -1.35
N ARG A 82 6.43 1.10 -1.92
CA ARG A 82 6.01 0.48 -3.19
C ARG A 82 6.85 0.95 -4.36
N ILE A 83 7.17 2.23 -4.44
CA ILE A 83 8.09 2.78 -5.45
C ILE A 83 9.47 2.12 -5.36
N ALA A 84 10.00 1.93 -4.16
CA ALA A 84 11.29 1.27 -3.95
C ALA A 84 11.25 -0.21 -4.39
N GLN A 85 10.22 -0.96 -3.98
CA GLN A 85 10.03 -2.37 -4.36
C GLN A 85 9.88 -2.53 -5.88
N THR A 86 9.09 -1.65 -6.50
CA THR A 86 8.89 -1.61 -7.96
C THR A 86 10.20 -1.32 -8.68
N THR A 87 10.98 -0.38 -8.18
CA THR A 87 12.31 -0.06 -8.74
C THR A 87 13.26 -1.25 -8.65
N ALA A 88 13.25 -1.97 -7.54
CA ALA A 88 14.03 -3.20 -7.36
C ALA A 88 13.59 -4.30 -8.35
N ALA A 89 12.27 -4.50 -8.53
CA ALA A 89 11.73 -5.45 -9.48
C ALA A 89 12.12 -5.11 -10.93
N LEU A 90 11.98 -3.82 -11.34
CA LEU A 90 12.43 -3.36 -12.64
C LEU A 90 13.93 -3.62 -12.89
N THR A 91 14.74 -3.44 -11.84
CA THR A 91 16.19 -3.66 -11.95
C THR A 91 16.52 -5.14 -12.09
N ARG A 92 15.86 -6.02 -11.32
CA ARG A 92 16.04 -7.48 -11.43
C ARG A 92 15.65 -8.02 -12.79
N LEU A 93 14.62 -7.46 -13.39
CA LEU A 93 14.12 -7.84 -14.73
C LEU A 93 14.86 -7.13 -15.87
N LYS A 94 15.96 -6.41 -15.60
CA LYS A 94 16.77 -5.75 -16.63
C LYS A 94 17.16 -6.68 -17.79
N PRO A 95 17.59 -7.94 -17.58
CA PRO A 95 17.89 -8.84 -18.69
C PRO A 95 16.70 -9.04 -19.63
N VAL A 96 15.49 -9.20 -19.09
CA VAL A 96 14.25 -9.35 -19.87
C VAL A 96 13.96 -8.10 -20.71
N TRP A 97 14.10 -6.92 -20.12
CA TRP A 97 13.86 -5.66 -20.84
C TRP A 97 14.86 -5.45 -21.95
N SER A 98 16.12 -5.88 -21.76
CA SER A 98 17.20 -5.71 -22.75
C SER A 98 17.23 -6.77 -23.83
N ASP A 99 16.52 -7.87 -23.66
CA ASP A 99 16.49 -8.96 -24.63
C ASP A 99 15.70 -8.56 -25.89
N ARG A 100 16.34 -8.60 -27.05
CA ARG A 100 15.74 -8.26 -28.34
C ARG A 100 14.88 -9.39 -28.91
N SER A 101 15.02 -10.62 -28.43
CA SER A 101 14.20 -11.76 -28.86
C SER A 101 12.77 -11.68 -28.29
N ILE A 102 12.57 -10.95 -27.18
CA ILE A 102 11.28 -10.78 -26.54
C ILE A 102 10.55 -9.59 -27.17
N SER A 103 9.35 -9.85 -27.71
CA SER A 103 8.52 -8.80 -28.32
C SER A 103 8.12 -7.72 -27.32
N LEU A 104 7.87 -6.50 -27.81
CA LEU A 104 7.42 -5.38 -26.98
C LEU A 104 6.11 -5.71 -26.26
N SER A 105 5.16 -6.36 -26.94
CA SER A 105 3.87 -6.73 -26.34
C SER A 105 4.06 -7.72 -25.17
N SER A 106 4.99 -8.68 -25.30
CA SER A 106 5.33 -9.60 -24.21
C SER A 106 5.96 -8.88 -23.02
N LYS A 107 6.87 -7.92 -23.27
CA LYS A 107 7.47 -7.08 -22.21
C LYS A 107 6.40 -6.26 -21.48
N ILE A 108 5.46 -5.66 -22.21
CA ILE A 108 4.36 -4.89 -21.62
C ILE A 108 3.46 -5.80 -20.77
N ARG A 109 3.13 -7.01 -21.23
CA ARG A 109 2.35 -7.99 -20.46
C ARG A 109 3.08 -8.38 -19.17
N LEU A 110 4.38 -8.68 -19.24
CA LEU A 110 5.20 -8.99 -18.06
C LEU A 110 5.27 -7.80 -17.08
N MET A 111 5.43 -6.58 -17.59
CA MET A 111 5.42 -5.39 -16.76
C MET A 111 4.09 -5.24 -16.01
N ARG A 112 2.96 -5.37 -16.73
CA ARG A 112 1.63 -5.24 -16.12
C ARG A 112 1.37 -6.34 -15.07
N SER A 113 1.72 -7.59 -15.33
CA SER A 113 1.46 -8.70 -14.43
C SER A 113 2.39 -8.76 -13.23
N LEU A 114 3.67 -8.38 -13.36
CA LEU A 114 4.66 -8.52 -12.31
C LEU A 114 4.98 -7.18 -11.62
N VAL A 115 5.29 -6.16 -12.39
CA VAL A 115 5.81 -4.90 -11.84
C VAL A 115 4.67 -4.01 -11.36
N THR A 116 3.62 -3.86 -12.18
CA THR A 116 2.46 -3.03 -11.81
C THR A 116 1.68 -3.62 -10.64
N SER A 117 1.61 -4.95 -10.52
CA SER A 117 0.98 -5.60 -9.36
C SER A 117 1.71 -5.32 -8.05
N ILE A 118 3.04 -5.27 -8.06
CA ILE A 118 3.82 -4.85 -6.88
C ILE A 118 3.54 -3.38 -6.56
N PHE A 119 3.52 -2.54 -7.58
CA PHE A 119 3.34 -1.09 -7.42
C PHE A 119 1.98 -0.73 -6.87
N LEU A 120 0.92 -1.30 -7.42
CA LEU A 120 -0.46 -0.98 -7.06
C LEU A 120 -1.03 -1.85 -5.94
N TYR A 121 -0.20 -2.68 -5.30
CA TYR A 121 -0.66 -3.50 -4.18
C TYR A 121 -1.20 -2.61 -3.05
N ALA A 122 -2.43 -2.89 -2.59
CA ALA A 122 -3.16 -2.13 -1.58
C ALA A 122 -3.40 -0.64 -1.93
N SER A 123 -3.35 -0.28 -3.23
CA SER A 123 -3.55 1.10 -3.69
C SER A 123 -4.96 1.64 -3.41
N GLU A 124 -5.93 0.76 -3.23
CA GLU A 124 -7.32 1.08 -2.83
C GLU A 124 -7.41 1.75 -1.45
N SER A 125 -6.40 1.53 -0.60
CA SER A 125 -6.33 2.14 0.74
C SER A 125 -5.57 3.47 0.77
N TRP A 126 -5.02 3.92 -0.37
CA TRP A 126 -4.15 5.10 -0.38
C TRP A 126 -4.91 6.41 -0.28
N THR A 127 -4.48 7.25 0.65
CA THR A 127 -4.88 8.66 0.70
C THR A 127 -3.93 9.47 -0.17
N LEU A 128 -4.43 10.03 -1.26
CA LEU A 128 -3.62 10.69 -2.28
C LEU A 128 -3.59 12.21 -2.10
N THR A 129 -2.38 12.76 -1.98
CA THR A 129 -2.12 14.19 -2.14
C THR A 129 -1.63 14.47 -3.57
N ALA A 130 -1.67 15.74 -4.01
CA ALA A 130 -1.17 16.13 -5.33
C ALA A 130 0.33 15.78 -5.53
N GLU A 131 1.12 15.82 -4.46
CA GLU A 131 2.53 15.41 -4.49
C GLU A 131 2.65 13.89 -4.73
N LEU A 132 1.88 13.09 -4.01
CA LEU A 132 1.90 11.63 -4.13
C LEU A 132 1.40 11.18 -5.51
N GLN A 133 0.37 11.82 -6.06
CA GLN A 133 -0.10 11.56 -7.42
C GLN A 133 1.01 11.79 -8.45
N ARG A 134 1.76 12.91 -8.34
CA ARG A 134 2.90 13.17 -9.22
C ARG A 134 3.98 12.11 -9.12
N ARG A 135 4.28 11.61 -7.91
CA ARG A 135 5.25 10.53 -7.69
C ARG A 135 4.80 9.21 -8.31
N ILE A 136 3.51 8.89 -8.18
CA ILE A 136 2.90 7.69 -8.79
C ILE A 136 2.98 7.77 -10.32
N GLN A 137 2.60 8.89 -10.90
CA GLN A 137 2.69 9.12 -12.36
C GLN A 137 4.14 9.00 -12.84
N ALA A 138 5.07 9.65 -12.15
CA ALA A 138 6.49 9.58 -12.50
C ALA A 138 7.02 8.14 -12.45
N MET A 139 6.59 7.33 -11.47
CA MET A 139 6.98 5.93 -11.40
C MET A 139 6.38 5.11 -12.55
N GLY A 140 5.11 5.32 -12.91
CA GLY A 140 4.49 4.70 -14.08
C GLY A 140 5.26 5.00 -15.37
N MET A 141 5.58 6.27 -15.61
CA MET A 141 6.37 6.67 -16.76
C MET A 141 7.79 6.06 -16.77
N ARG A 142 8.43 5.95 -15.60
CA ARG A 142 9.73 5.27 -15.48
C ARG A 142 9.67 3.80 -15.90
N CYS A 143 8.58 3.10 -15.60
CA CYS A 143 8.37 1.72 -16.05
C CYS A 143 8.34 1.64 -17.56
N TYR A 144 7.59 2.50 -18.23
CA TYR A 144 7.49 2.54 -19.69
C TYR A 144 8.80 2.94 -20.37
N HIS A 145 9.48 3.98 -19.88
CA HIS A 145 10.79 4.39 -20.40
C HIS A 145 11.80 3.23 -20.33
N LYS A 146 11.76 2.42 -19.27
CA LYS A 146 12.65 1.27 -19.12
C LYS A 146 12.43 0.21 -20.17
N ILE A 147 11.17 -0.10 -20.50
CA ILE A 147 10.82 -1.12 -21.50
C ILE A 147 11.07 -0.64 -22.92
N LEU A 148 10.78 0.64 -23.19
CA LEU A 148 10.96 1.26 -24.51
C LEU A 148 12.41 1.67 -24.77
N HIS A 149 13.33 1.46 -23.82
CA HIS A 149 14.72 1.92 -23.90
C HIS A 149 14.85 3.41 -24.17
N MET A 150 13.87 4.21 -23.72
CA MET A 150 13.88 5.65 -23.88
C MET A 150 14.71 6.32 -22.81
N SER A 151 15.58 7.23 -23.21
CA SER A 151 16.35 8.09 -22.35
C SER A 151 15.63 9.44 -22.15
N TYR A 152 15.92 10.12 -21.04
CA TYR A 152 15.51 11.51 -20.84
C TYR A 152 16.00 12.45 -21.98
N ARG A 153 17.11 12.08 -22.64
CA ARG A 153 17.67 12.81 -23.77
C ARG A 153 16.81 12.77 -25.04
N ASP A 154 15.89 11.81 -25.15
CA ASP A 154 15.07 11.62 -26.33
C ASP A 154 13.91 12.63 -26.39
N HIS A 155 13.71 13.44 -25.33
CA HIS A 155 12.69 14.48 -25.20
C HIS A 155 11.28 14.06 -25.63
N VAL A 156 10.92 12.77 -25.41
CA VAL A 156 9.59 12.25 -25.75
C VAL A 156 8.60 12.65 -24.66
N THR A 157 7.48 13.22 -25.09
CA THR A 157 6.38 13.58 -24.18
C THR A 157 5.70 12.33 -23.61
N ASN A 158 4.98 12.46 -22.50
CA ASN A 158 4.21 11.36 -21.90
C ASN A 158 3.19 10.78 -22.90
N ASP A 159 2.54 11.63 -23.70
CA ASP A 159 1.59 11.19 -24.74
C ASP A 159 2.30 10.40 -25.84
N GLY A 160 3.50 10.81 -26.22
CA GLY A 160 4.34 10.07 -27.17
C GLY A 160 4.80 8.71 -26.63
N VAL A 161 4.97 8.57 -25.31
CA VAL A 161 5.23 7.27 -24.67
C VAL A 161 3.97 6.41 -24.68
N HIS A 162 2.81 6.98 -24.35
CA HIS A 162 1.55 6.24 -24.32
C HIS A 162 1.17 5.71 -25.70
N SER A 163 1.35 6.49 -26.78
CA SER A 163 1.04 6.04 -28.14
C SER A 163 1.90 4.85 -28.64
N LYS A 164 3.07 4.61 -28.02
CA LYS A 164 3.94 3.46 -28.35
C LYS A 164 3.58 2.18 -27.60
N ILE A 165 2.66 2.25 -26.64
CA ILE A 165 2.31 1.14 -25.72
C ILE A 165 0.92 0.59 -26.03
N GLN A 166 0.13 1.32 -26.80
CA GLN A 166 -1.16 0.88 -27.34
C GLN A 166 -0.96 -0.11 -28.46
#